data_38887fca695e6290c51c37adf73266cb
#
_entry.id   38887fca695e6290c51c37adf73266cb
#
_cell.length_a   1.000
_cell.length_b   1.000
_cell.length_c   1.000
_cell.angle_alpha   90.00
_cell.angle_beta   90.00
_cell.angle_gamma   90.00
#
_symmetry.space_group_name_H-M   'P 1'
#
loop_
_entity.id
_entity.type
_entity.pdbx_description
1 polymer ?
#
loop_
_entity_poly.entity_id
_entity_poly.type
_entity_poly.pdbx_seq_one_letter_code
_entity_poly.pdbx_strand_id
1 'polypeptide(L)'
;MKFLTNENIPLGAVQWLRSQGADTIHIGTSYFGISDREVIQLANQDDRTILTFDSDYGELIFRYGLKPSAGVVYFRLFTHQPADFVRILSSVLDLSNSGKTRINFEKML
;
A
#
# COMPACT_ATOMS: atom_id res chain seq x y z
N MET A 1 4.55 1.64 -12.17
CA MET A 1 3.86 1.07 -11.03
C MET A 1 3.49 2.16 -10.04
N LYS A 2 2.29 2.08 -9.50
CA LYS A 2 1.77 3.15 -8.67
C LYS A 2 1.33 2.63 -7.31
N PHE A 3 1.81 3.27 -6.25
CA PHE A 3 1.44 2.92 -4.89
C PHE A 3 0.88 4.12 -4.15
N LEU A 4 0.12 3.81 -3.10
CA LEU A 4 -0.30 4.77 -2.11
C LEU A 4 0.01 4.15 -0.75
N THR A 5 0.91 4.76 0.01
CA THR A 5 1.31 4.26 1.31
C THR A 5 0.56 5.01 2.40
N ASN A 6 -0.06 4.24 3.31
CA ASN A 6 -0.75 4.83 4.45
C ASN A 6 0.24 5.53 5.38
N GLU A 7 -0.27 6.39 6.26
CA GLU A 7 0.57 7.24 7.11
C GLU A 7 1.48 6.46 8.05
N ASN A 8 1.13 5.22 8.38
CA ASN A 8 1.94 4.39 9.27
C ASN A 8 3.08 3.65 8.56
N ILE A 9 3.20 3.76 7.26
CA ILE A 9 4.32 3.19 6.52
C ILE A 9 5.54 4.10 6.70
N PRO A 10 6.70 3.57 7.11
CA PRO A 10 7.88 4.41 7.32
C PRO A 10 8.33 5.14 6.07
N LEU A 11 8.77 6.38 6.24
CA LEU A 11 9.23 7.19 5.12
C LEU A 11 10.41 6.53 4.38
N GLY A 12 11.26 5.82 5.09
CA GLY A 12 12.36 5.09 4.46
C GLY A 12 11.89 4.07 3.43
N ALA A 13 10.78 3.39 3.71
CA ALA A 13 10.19 2.45 2.76
C ALA A 13 9.63 3.20 1.54
N VAL A 14 9.02 4.36 1.76
CA VAL A 14 8.49 5.19 0.67
C VAL A 14 9.62 5.66 -0.23
N GLN A 15 10.71 6.12 0.37
CA GLN A 15 11.88 6.57 -0.37
C GLN A 15 12.48 5.44 -1.20
N TRP A 16 12.52 4.23 -0.63
CA TRP A 16 13.01 3.07 -1.36
C TRP A 16 12.14 2.77 -2.58
N LEU A 17 10.81 2.78 -2.41
CA LEU A 17 9.90 2.57 -3.53
C LEU A 17 10.14 3.57 -4.66
N ARG A 18 10.29 4.83 -4.29
CA ARG A 18 10.56 5.89 -5.28
C ARG A 18 11.89 5.69 -5.98
N SER A 19 12.89 5.20 -5.26
CA SER A 19 14.20 4.90 -5.85
C SER A 19 14.14 3.78 -6.88
N GLN A 20 13.14 2.90 -6.76
CA GLN A 20 12.91 1.82 -7.71
C GLN A 20 12.05 2.27 -8.90
N GLY A 21 11.72 3.53 -9.00
CA GLY A 21 10.92 4.07 -10.08
C GLY A 21 9.41 3.99 -9.85
N ALA A 22 8.97 3.61 -8.67
CA ALA A 22 7.55 3.53 -8.37
C ALA A 22 6.96 4.91 -8.07
N ASP A 23 5.85 5.22 -8.71
CA ASP A 23 5.11 6.46 -8.45
C ASP A 23 4.32 6.25 -7.14
N THR A 24 4.75 6.90 -6.08
CA THR A 24 4.23 6.65 -4.74
C THR A 24 3.73 7.92 -4.09
N ILE A 25 2.47 7.90 -3.65
CA ILE A 25 1.90 8.93 -2.79
C ILE A 25 2.01 8.40 -1.36
N HIS A 26 2.52 9.22 -0.46
CA HIS A 26 2.58 8.90 0.97
C HIS A 26 1.59 9.77 1.73
N ILE A 27 0.60 9.12 2.35
CA ILE A 27 -0.46 9.84 3.05
C ILE A 27 0.10 10.66 4.20
N GLY A 28 1.05 10.12 4.95
CA GLY A 28 1.64 10.83 6.07
C GLY A 28 2.30 12.15 5.70
N THR A 29 2.78 12.28 4.46
CA THR A 29 3.43 13.51 4.00
C THR A 29 2.44 14.46 3.33
N SER A 30 1.62 13.94 2.43
CA SER A 30 0.84 14.77 1.53
C SER A 30 -0.61 14.95 1.95
N TYR A 31 -1.17 13.99 2.68
CA TYR A 31 -2.60 13.96 2.99
C TYR A 31 -2.86 13.53 4.43
N PHE A 32 -1.99 13.94 5.34
CA PHE A 32 -2.09 13.54 6.73
C PHE A 32 -3.50 13.77 7.29
N GLY A 33 -4.03 12.74 7.93
CA GLY A 33 -5.31 12.84 8.66
C GLY A 33 -6.55 12.57 7.85
N ILE A 34 -6.47 12.23 6.57
CA ILE A 34 -7.67 11.87 5.81
C ILE A 34 -8.19 10.49 6.26
N SER A 35 -9.47 10.25 6.04
CA SER A 35 -10.10 9.00 6.43
C SER A 35 -9.68 7.84 5.53
N ASP A 36 -9.86 6.61 6.03
CA ASP A 36 -9.55 5.41 5.24
C ASP A 36 -10.39 5.35 3.97
N ARG A 37 -11.63 5.80 4.03
CA ARG A 37 -12.49 5.88 2.85
C ARG A 37 -11.90 6.82 1.81
N GLU A 38 -11.41 7.98 2.24
CA GLU A 38 -10.78 8.95 1.34
C GLU A 38 -9.48 8.39 0.76
N VAL A 39 -8.74 7.59 1.54
CA VAL A 39 -7.54 6.93 1.04
C VAL A 39 -7.89 6.00 -0.12
N ILE A 40 -8.94 5.21 0.01
CA ILE A 40 -9.38 4.31 -1.07
C ILE A 40 -9.80 5.10 -2.30
N GLN A 41 -10.54 6.19 -2.11
CA GLN A 41 -10.94 7.05 -3.22
C GLN A 41 -9.75 7.63 -3.95
N LEU A 42 -8.78 8.12 -3.20
CA LEU A 42 -7.57 8.69 -3.76
C LEU A 42 -6.75 7.65 -4.54
N ALA A 43 -6.63 6.45 -4.00
CA ALA A 43 -5.94 5.36 -4.68
C ALA A 43 -6.63 5.00 -6.00
N ASN A 44 -7.96 4.99 -6.00
CA ASN A 44 -8.73 4.60 -7.18
C ASN A 44 -8.66 5.62 -8.31
N GLN A 45 -8.38 6.89 -8.01
CA GLN A 45 -8.24 7.91 -9.06
C GLN A 45 -7.16 7.56 -10.08
N ASP A 46 -6.09 6.91 -9.63
CA ASP A 46 -4.94 6.57 -10.47
C ASP A 46 -4.63 5.09 -10.48
N ASP A 47 -5.52 4.24 -10.00
CA ASP A 47 -5.29 2.80 -9.87
C ASP A 47 -4.03 2.49 -9.06
N ARG A 48 -3.90 3.08 -7.90
CA ARG A 48 -2.77 2.84 -7.00
C ARG A 48 -3.04 1.67 -6.08
N THR A 49 -2.05 0.83 -5.89
CA THR A 49 -2.09 -0.22 -4.89
C THR A 49 -1.82 0.39 -3.51
N ILE A 50 -2.70 0.13 -2.56
CA ILE A 50 -2.56 0.65 -1.20
C ILE A 50 -1.64 -0.26 -0.40
N LEU A 51 -0.69 0.33 0.30
CA LEU A 51 0.20 -0.38 1.21
C LEU A 51 -0.09 0.12 2.62
N THR A 52 -0.43 -0.79 3.53
CA THR A 52 -0.86 -0.39 4.88
C THR A 52 -0.57 -1.47 5.91
N PHE A 53 -0.46 -1.07 7.17
CA PHE A 53 -0.50 -1.97 8.33
C PHE A 53 -1.90 -2.14 8.89
N ASP A 54 -2.82 -1.31 8.48
CA ASP A 54 -4.11 -1.19 9.14
C ASP A 54 -5.08 -2.22 8.60
N SER A 55 -5.49 -3.16 9.46
CA SER A 55 -6.45 -4.19 9.08
C SER A 55 -7.86 -3.64 8.85
N ASP A 56 -8.12 -2.41 9.26
CA ASP A 56 -9.45 -1.80 9.08
C ASP A 56 -9.82 -1.64 7.60
N TYR A 57 -8.83 -1.60 6.71
CA TYR A 57 -9.11 -1.57 5.27
C TYR A 57 -9.86 -2.82 4.81
N GLY A 58 -9.52 -3.98 5.37
CA GLY A 58 -10.24 -5.21 5.07
C GLY A 58 -11.71 -5.11 5.48
N GLU A 59 -11.97 -4.52 6.64
CA GLU A 59 -13.33 -4.34 7.11
C GLU A 59 -14.11 -3.36 6.24
N LEU A 60 -13.50 -2.26 5.84
CA LEU A 60 -14.15 -1.29 4.96
C LEU A 60 -14.55 -1.92 3.63
N ILE A 61 -13.65 -2.70 3.05
CA ILE A 61 -13.91 -3.38 1.80
C ILE A 61 -15.06 -4.37 1.96
N PHE A 62 -14.99 -5.18 2.98
CA PHE A 62 -15.95 -6.24 3.21
C PHE A 62 -17.33 -5.69 3.60
N ARG A 63 -17.36 -4.75 4.54
CA ARG A 63 -18.63 -4.24 5.11
C ARG A 63 -19.32 -3.24 4.22
N TYR A 64 -18.56 -2.33 3.61
CA TYR A 64 -19.12 -1.21 2.87
C TYR A 64 -18.98 -1.33 1.36
N GLY A 65 -18.39 -2.41 0.88
CA GLY A 65 -18.23 -2.61 -0.55
C GLY A 65 -17.27 -1.66 -1.22
N LEU A 66 -16.40 -1.01 -0.46
CA LEU A 66 -15.39 -0.11 -1.02
C LEU A 66 -14.28 -0.96 -1.64
N LYS A 67 -14.05 -0.80 -2.94
CA LYS A 67 -13.12 -1.68 -3.65
C LYS A 67 -11.93 -0.88 -4.18
N PRO A 68 -10.74 -1.09 -3.60
CA PRO A 68 -9.51 -0.56 -4.19
C PRO A 68 -9.28 -1.25 -5.53
N SER A 69 -9.28 -0.47 -6.63
CA SER A 69 -9.20 -1.04 -7.98
C SER A 69 -7.91 -1.79 -8.24
N ALA A 70 -6.81 -1.35 -7.64
CA ALA A 70 -5.50 -1.99 -7.79
C ALA A 70 -5.10 -2.81 -6.57
N GLY A 71 -6.04 -3.02 -5.62
CA GLY A 71 -5.81 -3.88 -4.47
C GLY A 71 -5.15 -3.21 -3.28
N VAL A 72 -5.05 -3.99 -2.21
CA VAL A 72 -4.41 -3.56 -0.95
C VAL A 72 -3.41 -4.63 -0.54
N VAL A 73 -2.24 -4.22 -0.14
CA VAL A 73 -1.26 -5.08 0.52
C VAL A 73 -1.25 -4.72 1.99
N TYR A 74 -1.60 -5.68 2.82
CA TYR A 74 -1.67 -5.50 4.25
C TYR A 74 -0.49 -6.19 4.89
N PHE A 75 0.34 -5.42 5.61
CA PHE A 75 1.53 -5.94 6.25
C PHE A 75 1.22 -6.37 7.68
N ARG A 76 1.65 -7.58 8.01
CA ARG A 76 1.64 -8.08 9.39
C ARG A 76 3.09 -8.33 9.78
N LEU A 77 3.70 -7.34 10.41
CA LEU A 77 5.08 -7.45 10.82
C LEU A 77 5.17 -7.37 12.33
N PHE A 78 6.03 -8.21 12.92
CA PHE A 78 6.31 -8.14 14.34
C PHE A 78 7.18 -6.96 14.69
N THR A 79 7.96 -6.47 13.73
CA THR A 79 8.78 -5.28 13.91
C THR A 79 8.48 -4.30 12.79
N HIS A 80 8.73 -3.01 13.04
CA HIS A 80 8.51 -1.96 12.05
C HIS A 80 9.84 -1.40 11.55
N GLN A 81 10.83 -2.27 11.41
CA GLN A 81 12.13 -1.86 10.89
C GLN A 81 12.05 -1.64 9.39
N PRO A 82 12.67 -0.57 8.87
CA PRO A 82 12.61 -0.28 7.43
C PRO A 82 13.12 -1.42 6.56
N ALA A 83 14.13 -2.17 7.02
CA ALA A 83 14.67 -3.29 6.25
C ALA A 83 13.63 -4.39 6.03
N ASP A 84 12.73 -4.62 6.97
CA ASP A 84 11.67 -5.62 6.83
C ASP A 84 10.67 -5.21 5.76
N PHE A 85 10.35 -3.92 5.71
CA PHE A 85 9.47 -3.38 4.67
C PHE A 85 10.09 -3.54 3.30
N VAL A 86 11.36 -3.20 3.16
CA VAL A 86 12.07 -3.28 1.89
C VAL A 86 12.07 -4.71 1.38
N ARG A 87 12.32 -5.68 2.25
CA ARG A 87 12.32 -7.09 1.88
C ARG A 87 10.97 -7.52 1.32
N ILE A 88 9.89 -7.15 2.00
CA ILE A 88 8.54 -7.52 1.57
C ILE A 88 8.14 -6.75 0.32
N LEU A 89 8.47 -5.46 0.25
CA LEU A 89 8.16 -4.64 -0.92
C LEU A 89 8.89 -5.13 -2.16
N SER A 90 10.10 -5.65 -2.02
CA SER A 90 10.81 -6.26 -3.14
C SER A 90 10.00 -7.40 -3.74
N SER A 91 9.41 -8.25 -2.89
CA SER A 91 8.55 -9.35 -3.34
C SER A 91 7.30 -8.83 -4.06
N VAL A 92 6.71 -7.76 -3.54
CA VAL A 92 5.53 -7.14 -4.15
C VAL A 92 5.88 -6.61 -5.55
N LEU A 93 7.02 -5.93 -5.68
CA LEU A 93 7.48 -5.41 -6.98
C LEU A 93 7.72 -6.54 -7.97
N ASP A 94 8.34 -7.62 -7.53
CA ASP A 94 8.60 -8.77 -8.39
C ASP A 94 7.30 -9.37 -8.92
N LEU A 95 6.29 -9.51 -8.09
CA LEU A 95 4.99 -10.01 -8.51
C LEU A 95 4.37 -9.11 -9.57
N SER A 96 4.46 -7.80 -9.40
CA SER A 96 3.93 -6.86 -10.37
C SER A 96 4.70 -6.91 -11.68
N ASN A 97 6.02 -6.99 -11.59
CA ASN A 97 6.88 -7.02 -12.77
C ASN A 97 6.75 -8.31 -13.57
N SER A 98 6.25 -9.38 -12.96
CA SER A 98 6.04 -10.63 -13.66
C SER A 98 4.73 -10.66 -14.47
N GLY A 99 4.07 -9.52 -14.62
CA GLY A 99 2.85 -9.40 -15.39
C GLY A 99 1.55 -9.48 -14.59
N LYS A 100 1.65 -9.61 -13.30
CA LYS A 100 0.48 -9.58 -12.43
C LYS A 100 0.11 -8.16 -12.16
N THR A 101 -1.11 -7.79 -12.54
CA THR A 101 -1.57 -6.41 -12.41
C THR A 101 -2.31 -6.13 -11.13
N ARG A 102 -2.69 -7.19 -10.40
CA ARG A 102 -3.39 -7.06 -9.14
C ARG A 102 -2.67 -7.82 -8.06
N ILE A 103 -2.61 -7.21 -6.89
CA ILE A 103 -2.04 -7.81 -5.70
C ILE A 103 -3.19 -8.08 -4.75
N ASN A 104 -3.36 -9.32 -4.38
CA ASN A 104 -4.45 -9.71 -3.52
C ASN A 104 -4.23 -9.22 -2.11
N PHE A 105 -5.32 -8.98 -1.45
CA PHE A 105 -5.36 -8.62 -0.06
C PHE A 105 -4.73 -9.72 0.80
N GLU A 106 -4.16 -9.34 1.92
CA GLU A 106 -3.56 -10.26 2.89
C GLU A 106 -2.39 -11.05 2.36
N LYS A 107 -1.63 -10.48 1.50
CA LYS A 107 -0.60 -11.23 0.81
C LYS A 107 0.60 -11.54 1.68
N MET A 108 1.06 -10.61 2.45
CA MET A 108 2.35 -10.70 3.08
C MET A 108 2.25 -10.78 4.58
N LEU A 109 2.79 -11.75 5.13
CA LEU A 109 2.78 -11.95 6.58
C LEU A 109 4.19 -12.17 7.11
#